data_90662cd1d2436691a8eb5b497e4af88d
#
_entry.id   90662cd1d2436691a8eb5b497e4af88d
#
_cell.length_a   1.000
_cell.length_b   1.000
_cell.length_c   1.000
_cell.angle_alpha   90.00
_cell.angle_beta   90.00
_cell.angle_gamma   90.00
#
_symmetry.space_group_name_H-M   'P 1'
#
loop_
_entity.id
_entity.type
_entity.pdbx_description
1 polymer ?
#
loop_
_entity_poly.entity_id
_entity_poly.type
_entity_poly.pdbx_seq_one_letter_code
_entity_poly.pdbx_strand_id
1 'polypeptide(L)'
;IIERAEYYGHSGDRVKGLVFCSSKKEAAELSQKFNQTGKYSTIMLCGDNSQEEREDAINRLTSDGRKDRLDYIFTVDIFNEGVDIPEINQVIMLRPTESPIIFVQQLGRGLRKAEGKEFVIVIDFIGNYQNNYMIPIALSGDRTGNKDNIRRSIIEGNNFINGASTIYFDAVSRRRIYNSIDSANLNRSQLLKKEYQNLKYKLGRIPTLKEFDDHGELDPLRIIQYSKSYHSFLKKYDPEYSVEFTPEQEGILEFISYRFASGMRIHELSLLKFLICSPDLIDLWEDHLLNTYGVAIDDLCRASIRNVLSNKFFRSMKVSPNLIDTEVEGFKASPQLVEA
;
A
#
# COMPACT_ATOMS: atom_id res chain seq x y z
N ILE A 1 14.79 -17.73 19.78
CA ILE A 1 13.81 -18.02 18.72
C ILE A 1 12.96 -19.21 19.17
N ILE A 2 13.57 -20.37 19.47
CA ILE A 2 12.86 -21.62 19.88
C ILE A 2 11.91 -21.35 21.06
N GLU A 3 12.37 -20.75 22.14
CA GLU A 3 11.55 -20.43 23.31
C GLU A 3 10.29 -19.59 22.95
N ARG A 4 10.42 -18.67 22.02
CA ARG A 4 9.28 -17.87 21.56
C ARG A 4 8.36 -18.67 20.64
N ALA A 5 8.90 -19.49 19.76
CA ALA A 5 8.13 -20.38 18.91
C ALA A 5 7.29 -21.37 19.75
N GLU A 6 7.89 -21.95 20.78
CA GLU A 6 7.21 -22.83 21.74
C GLU A 6 6.17 -22.10 22.60
N TYR A 7 6.50 -20.88 23.07
CA TYR A 7 5.60 -20.09 23.91
C TYR A 7 4.29 -19.70 23.18
N TYR A 8 4.40 -19.26 21.91
CA TYR A 8 3.22 -18.90 21.13
C TYR A 8 2.52 -20.11 20.50
N GLY A 9 3.23 -21.22 20.32
CA GLY A 9 2.70 -22.46 19.80
C GLY A 9 2.33 -22.42 18.32
N HIS A 10 1.43 -23.29 17.92
CA HIS A 10 0.93 -23.46 16.56
C HIS A 10 -0.48 -24.06 16.58
N SER A 11 -1.21 -23.95 15.47
CA SER A 11 -2.47 -24.68 15.25
C SER A 11 -2.18 -26.07 14.70
N GLY A 12 -3.05 -27.04 15.03
CA GLY A 12 -2.91 -28.43 14.59
C GLY A 12 -1.91 -29.26 15.41
N ASP A 13 -1.71 -30.50 15.00
CA ASP A 13 -1.00 -31.52 15.80
C ASP A 13 0.52 -31.33 15.86
N ARG A 14 1.09 -30.62 14.87
CA ARG A 14 2.53 -30.35 14.82
C ARG A 14 2.80 -29.00 14.13
N VAL A 15 3.98 -28.49 14.36
CA VAL A 15 4.44 -27.28 13.67
C VAL A 15 4.78 -27.59 12.21
N LYS A 16 4.31 -26.71 11.31
CA LYS A 16 4.68 -26.63 9.91
C LYS A 16 5.12 -25.19 9.66
N GLY A 17 6.41 -24.94 9.88
CA GLY A 17 6.93 -23.58 10.01
C GLY A 17 7.80 -23.11 8.84
N LEU A 18 7.68 -21.79 8.52
CA LEU A 18 8.63 -21.09 7.67
C LEU A 18 9.43 -20.08 8.49
N VAL A 19 10.75 -20.03 8.27
CA VAL A 19 11.64 -19.05 8.90
C VAL A 19 12.33 -18.24 7.82
N PHE A 20 11.99 -16.95 7.73
CA PHE A 20 12.60 -16.03 6.78
C PHE A 20 13.86 -15.41 7.37
N CYS A 21 15.01 -15.71 6.79
CA CYS A 21 16.32 -15.26 7.24
C CYS A 21 16.90 -14.17 6.34
N SER A 22 17.83 -13.38 6.88
CA SER A 22 18.49 -12.29 6.16
C SER A 22 19.67 -12.75 5.29
N SER A 23 20.24 -13.90 5.59
CA SER A 23 21.38 -14.44 4.82
C SER A 23 21.42 -15.96 4.81
N LYS A 24 22.07 -16.53 3.78
CA LYS A 24 22.30 -17.98 3.67
C LYS A 24 23.06 -18.54 4.88
N LYS A 25 24.03 -17.78 5.38
CA LYS A 25 24.81 -18.16 6.57
C LYS A 25 23.93 -18.25 7.81
N GLU A 26 23.11 -17.23 8.07
CA GLU A 26 22.16 -17.22 9.19
C GLU A 26 21.18 -18.38 9.10
N ALA A 27 20.59 -18.63 7.93
CA ALA A 27 19.64 -19.71 7.71
C ALA A 27 20.28 -21.09 7.98
N ALA A 28 21.50 -21.33 7.50
CA ALA A 28 22.22 -22.57 7.72
C ALA A 28 22.58 -22.79 9.19
N GLU A 29 23.13 -21.76 9.86
CA GLU A 29 23.49 -21.85 11.28
C GLU A 29 22.26 -22.08 12.18
N LEU A 30 21.16 -21.40 11.90
CA LEU A 30 19.93 -21.57 12.68
C LEU A 30 19.27 -22.92 12.43
N SER A 31 19.20 -23.38 11.19
CA SER A 31 18.70 -24.72 10.86
C SER A 31 19.51 -25.78 11.58
N GLN A 32 20.85 -25.67 11.55
CA GLN A 32 21.72 -26.60 12.27
C GLN A 32 21.47 -26.58 13.79
N LYS A 33 21.35 -25.39 14.39
CA LYS A 33 21.06 -25.26 15.83
C LYS A 33 19.70 -25.83 16.22
N PHE A 34 18.68 -25.70 15.39
CA PHE A 34 17.38 -26.32 15.62
C PHE A 34 17.50 -27.86 15.59
N ASN A 35 18.17 -28.40 14.59
CA ASN A 35 18.40 -29.85 14.48
C ASN A 35 19.22 -30.40 15.68
N GLN A 36 20.20 -29.65 16.18
CA GLN A 36 21.00 -30.03 17.34
C GLN A 36 20.18 -30.15 18.63
N THR A 37 19.03 -29.51 18.72
CA THR A 37 18.13 -29.67 19.88
C THR A 37 17.51 -31.07 19.97
N GLY A 38 17.49 -31.79 18.86
CA GLY A 38 16.79 -33.10 18.75
C GLY A 38 15.26 -32.99 18.79
N LYS A 39 14.71 -31.76 18.93
CA LYS A 39 13.26 -31.52 18.98
C LYS A 39 12.66 -31.32 17.62
N TYR A 40 13.42 -30.72 16.71
CA TYR A 40 12.93 -30.29 15.40
C TYR A 40 13.79 -30.84 14.26
N SER A 41 13.15 -31.22 13.17
CA SER A 41 13.78 -31.57 11.91
C SER A 41 13.66 -30.38 10.93
N THR A 42 14.78 -29.86 10.46
CA THR A 42 14.78 -28.65 9.65
C THR A 42 15.75 -28.71 8.47
N ILE A 43 15.46 -27.92 7.44
CA ILE A 43 16.34 -27.75 6.28
C ILE A 43 16.44 -26.26 5.94
N MET A 44 17.57 -25.86 5.33
CA MET A 44 17.74 -24.54 4.75
C MET A 44 17.57 -24.63 3.23
N LEU A 45 16.81 -23.70 2.68
CA LEU A 45 16.62 -23.51 1.24
C LEU A 45 16.91 -22.08 0.80
N CYS A 46 17.54 -21.92 -0.35
CA CYS A 46 17.83 -20.63 -0.94
C CYS A 46 17.69 -20.68 -2.48
N GLY A 47 18.05 -19.58 -3.14
CA GLY A 47 17.95 -19.47 -4.60
C GLY A 47 18.74 -20.54 -5.38
N ASP A 48 19.80 -21.09 -4.79
CA ASP A 48 20.68 -22.07 -5.44
C ASP A 48 20.06 -23.51 -5.48
N ASN A 49 19.05 -23.78 -4.65
CA ASN A 49 18.39 -25.07 -4.64
C ASN A 49 17.52 -25.25 -5.89
N SER A 50 17.53 -26.47 -6.43
CA SER A 50 16.68 -26.83 -7.57
C SER A 50 15.20 -26.82 -7.21
N GLN A 51 14.34 -26.81 -8.20
CA GLN A 51 12.89 -26.88 -7.96
C GLN A 51 12.49 -28.21 -7.33
N GLU A 52 13.10 -29.31 -7.73
CA GLU A 52 12.87 -30.63 -7.15
C GLU A 52 13.19 -30.66 -5.65
N GLU A 53 14.33 -30.07 -5.23
CA GLU A 53 14.71 -29.99 -3.81
C GLU A 53 13.70 -29.17 -3.00
N ARG A 54 13.20 -28.09 -3.58
CA ARG A 54 12.18 -27.25 -2.92
C ARG A 54 10.85 -27.98 -2.78
N GLU A 55 10.41 -28.67 -3.82
CA GLU A 55 9.18 -29.46 -3.81
C GLU A 55 9.27 -30.63 -2.84
N ASP A 56 10.41 -31.35 -2.78
CA ASP A 56 10.62 -32.41 -1.79
C ASP A 56 10.57 -31.86 -0.35
N ALA A 57 11.22 -30.74 -0.10
CA ALA A 57 11.19 -30.11 1.22
C ALA A 57 9.78 -29.69 1.62
N ILE A 58 8.98 -29.12 0.70
CA ILE A 58 7.58 -28.79 0.93
C ILE A 58 6.76 -30.06 1.24
N ASN A 59 6.93 -31.12 0.45
CA ASN A 59 6.25 -32.38 0.68
C ASN A 59 6.61 -33.00 2.03
N ARG A 60 7.87 -32.89 2.48
CA ARG A 60 8.32 -33.33 3.80
C ARG A 60 7.76 -32.47 4.93
N LEU A 61 7.56 -31.16 4.70
CA LEU A 61 6.95 -30.25 5.67
C LEU A 61 5.44 -30.50 5.82
N THR A 62 4.73 -30.74 4.72
CA THR A 62 3.26 -30.83 4.70
C THR A 62 2.73 -32.23 5.04
N SER A 63 3.46 -33.29 4.65
CA SER A 63 3.01 -34.69 4.81
C SER A 63 3.26 -35.22 6.23
N ASP A 64 2.20 -35.68 6.90
CA ASP A 64 2.28 -36.18 8.28
C ASP A 64 2.77 -37.63 8.38
N GLY A 65 2.62 -38.41 7.31
CA GLY A 65 3.00 -39.86 7.28
C GLY A 65 4.47 -40.14 6.96
N ARG A 66 5.30 -39.14 6.66
CA ARG A 66 6.71 -39.32 6.30
C ARG A 66 7.60 -39.50 7.54
N LYS A 67 8.54 -40.46 7.49
CA LYS A 67 9.53 -40.64 8.55
C LYS A 67 10.59 -39.53 8.60
N ASP A 68 10.88 -38.92 7.45
CA ASP A 68 11.84 -37.84 7.23
C ASP A 68 11.17 -36.46 7.18
N ARG A 69 10.01 -36.31 7.84
CA ARG A 69 9.25 -35.09 7.90
C ARG A 69 10.06 -33.92 8.45
N LEU A 70 9.73 -32.71 7.98
CA LEU A 70 10.31 -31.46 8.46
C LEU A 70 9.31 -30.71 9.35
N ASP A 71 9.83 -30.00 10.33
CA ASP A 71 9.06 -29.08 11.18
C ASP A 71 9.24 -27.63 10.74
N TYR A 72 10.45 -27.27 10.25
CA TYR A 72 10.71 -25.92 9.71
C TYR A 72 11.55 -25.98 8.44
N ILE A 73 11.25 -25.00 7.55
CA ILE A 73 12.13 -24.65 6.44
C ILE A 73 12.68 -23.24 6.70
N PHE A 74 14.01 -23.13 6.78
CA PHE A 74 14.71 -21.84 6.83
C PHE A 74 14.97 -21.36 5.41
N THR A 75 14.56 -20.14 5.08
CA THR A 75 14.58 -19.66 3.71
C THR A 75 15.22 -18.28 3.57
N VAL A 76 15.88 -18.06 2.43
CA VAL A 76 16.47 -16.78 2.05
C VAL A 76 16.08 -16.47 0.60
N ASP A 77 15.41 -15.35 0.38
CA ASP A 77 14.98 -14.80 -0.93
C ASP A 77 14.11 -15.72 -1.80
N ILE A 78 13.69 -16.85 -1.27
CA ILE A 78 12.73 -17.74 -1.92
C ILE A 78 11.46 -17.80 -1.08
N PHE A 79 10.38 -18.30 -1.65
CA PHE A 79 9.04 -18.29 -1.04
C PHE A 79 8.44 -16.90 -0.79
N ASN A 80 9.07 -15.83 -1.30
CA ASN A 80 8.45 -14.50 -1.32
C ASN A 80 7.31 -14.43 -2.35
N GLU A 81 7.48 -15.13 -3.49
CA GLU A 81 6.49 -15.21 -4.57
C GLU A 81 6.37 -16.66 -5.09
N GLY A 82 5.20 -17.00 -5.61
CA GLY A 82 4.98 -18.20 -6.45
C GLY A 82 4.79 -19.56 -5.75
N VAL A 83 5.05 -19.71 -4.45
CA VAL A 83 4.86 -21.00 -3.75
C VAL A 83 3.65 -20.93 -2.81
N ASP A 84 2.75 -21.88 -2.96
CA ASP A 84 1.54 -22.03 -2.15
C ASP A 84 1.69 -23.21 -1.19
N ILE A 85 1.75 -22.93 0.12
CA ILE A 85 1.81 -23.95 1.17
C ILE A 85 0.73 -23.59 2.23
N PRO A 86 -0.53 -23.97 1.99
CA PRO A 86 -1.63 -23.61 2.88
C PRO A 86 -1.48 -24.15 4.30
N GLU A 87 -0.76 -25.26 4.47
CA GLU A 87 -0.58 -25.95 5.75
C GLU A 87 0.34 -25.24 6.74
N ILE A 88 1.06 -24.20 6.32
CA ILE A 88 1.91 -23.41 7.21
C ILE A 88 1.09 -22.86 8.37
N ASN A 89 1.47 -23.22 9.60
CA ASN A 89 0.80 -22.80 10.83
C ASN A 89 1.67 -21.92 11.74
N GLN A 90 2.97 -21.77 11.41
CA GLN A 90 3.85 -20.83 12.08
C GLN A 90 4.81 -20.16 11.09
N VAL A 91 4.95 -18.84 11.18
CA VAL A 91 5.89 -18.04 10.39
C VAL A 91 6.79 -17.25 11.33
N ILE A 92 8.10 -17.36 11.13
CA ILE A 92 9.11 -16.63 11.92
C ILE A 92 9.86 -15.70 10.97
N MET A 93 9.84 -14.40 11.29
CA MET A 93 10.47 -13.36 10.48
C MET A 93 11.72 -12.83 11.20
N LEU A 94 12.89 -13.19 10.68
CA LEU A 94 14.19 -12.72 11.16
C LEU A 94 14.79 -11.70 10.18
N ARG A 95 14.26 -11.65 8.96
CA ARG A 95 14.75 -10.73 7.92
C ARG A 95 14.16 -9.34 8.11
N PRO A 96 15.01 -8.29 8.19
CA PRO A 96 14.55 -6.92 8.08
C PRO A 96 13.87 -6.70 6.72
N THR A 97 12.65 -6.21 6.74
CA THR A 97 11.90 -5.89 5.52
C THR A 97 11.80 -4.38 5.40
N GLU A 98 12.26 -3.82 4.29
CA GLU A 98 12.14 -2.38 4.04
C GLU A 98 10.84 -2.01 3.31
N SER A 99 10.11 -3.00 2.80
CA SER A 99 8.86 -2.81 2.07
C SER A 99 7.67 -3.42 2.82
N PRO A 100 6.63 -2.63 3.11
CA PRO A 100 5.37 -3.14 3.66
C PRO A 100 4.74 -4.25 2.80
N ILE A 101 4.93 -4.17 1.48
CA ILE A 101 4.37 -5.15 0.53
C ILE A 101 5.04 -6.51 0.71
N ILE A 102 6.38 -6.55 0.77
CA ILE A 102 7.11 -7.80 0.99
C ILE A 102 6.72 -8.41 2.34
N PHE A 103 6.57 -7.58 3.37
CA PHE A 103 6.10 -8.03 4.68
C PHE A 103 4.73 -8.70 4.59
N VAL A 104 3.75 -8.06 3.94
CA VAL A 104 2.41 -8.63 3.75
C VAL A 104 2.43 -9.88 2.88
N GLN A 105 3.27 -9.93 1.85
CA GLN A 105 3.44 -11.12 1.01
C GLN A 105 3.98 -12.31 1.80
N GLN A 106 4.98 -12.10 2.66
CA GLN A 106 5.52 -13.14 3.55
C GLN A 106 4.47 -13.63 4.56
N LEU A 107 3.72 -12.71 5.17
CA LEU A 107 2.58 -13.05 6.03
C LEU A 107 1.53 -13.89 5.28
N GLY A 108 1.19 -13.50 4.07
CA GLY A 108 0.17 -14.14 3.25
C GLY A 108 0.41 -15.64 3.02
N ARG A 109 1.66 -16.10 3.13
CA ARG A 109 1.99 -17.53 3.00
C ARG A 109 1.35 -18.39 4.09
N GLY A 110 1.29 -17.87 5.32
CA GLY A 110 0.65 -18.56 6.43
C GLY A 110 -0.85 -18.29 6.58
N LEU A 111 -1.41 -17.29 5.89
CA LEU A 111 -2.80 -16.87 6.11
C LEU A 111 -3.84 -17.69 5.32
N ARG A 112 -3.42 -18.66 4.49
CA ARG A 112 -4.34 -19.51 3.72
C ARG A 112 -4.97 -20.57 4.61
N LYS A 113 -6.23 -20.94 4.27
CA LYS A 113 -6.96 -21.99 4.98
C LYS A 113 -6.46 -23.38 4.54
N ALA A 114 -6.28 -24.29 5.48
CA ALA A 114 -6.01 -25.69 5.25
C ALA A 114 -6.78 -26.53 6.26
N GLU A 115 -6.99 -27.80 5.92
CA GLU A 115 -7.64 -28.77 6.82
C GLU A 115 -6.79 -28.98 8.08
N GLY A 116 -7.42 -29.00 9.26
CA GLY A 116 -6.73 -29.14 10.55
C GLY A 116 -5.98 -27.89 11.02
N LYS A 117 -6.09 -26.76 10.32
CA LYS A 117 -5.47 -25.49 10.70
C LYS A 117 -6.53 -24.44 10.99
N GLU A 118 -6.62 -24.00 12.24
CA GLU A 118 -7.55 -22.96 12.69
C GLU A 118 -6.97 -21.57 12.60
N PHE A 119 -5.66 -21.41 12.88
CA PHE A 119 -4.95 -20.14 12.85
C PHE A 119 -3.49 -20.31 12.44
N VAL A 120 -2.80 -19.22 12.16
CA VAL A 120 -1.36 -19.16 12.00
C VAL A 120 -0.76 -18.21 13.04
N ILE A 121 0.36 -18.60 13.62
CA ILE A 121 1.16 -17.73 14.48
C ILE A 121 2.27 -17.10 13.67
N VAL A 122 2.35 -15.77 13.71
CA VAL A 122 3.44 -15.04 13.09
C VAL A 122 4.28 -14.38 14.17
N ILE A 123 5.57 -14.69 14.20
CA ILE A 123 6.52 -14.14 15.16
C ILE A 123 7.51 -13.27 14.40
N ASP A 124 7.46 -11.96 14.64
CA ASP A 124 8.36 -11.01 14.02
C ASP A 124 9.34 -10.43 15.04
N PHE A 125 10.63 -10.57 14.74
CA PHE A 125 11.72 -10.07 15.58
C PHE A 125 12.08 -8.62 15.16
N ILE A 126 11.22 -7.67 15.50
CA ILE A 126 11.31 -6.25 15.15
C ILE A 126 12.67 -5.60 15.42
N GLY A 127 13.48 -6.18 16.32
CA GLY A 127 14.80 -5.68 16.67
C GLY A 127 15.79 -5.54 15.52
N ASN A 128 15.54 -6.21 14.41
CA ASN A 128 16.40 -6.23 13.23
C ASN A 128 16.03 -5.17 12.17
N TYR A 129 14.96 -4.41 12.39
CA TYR A 129 14.50 -3.40 11.42
C TYR A 129 15.08 -2.02 11.71
N GLN A 130 15.57 -1.33 10.69
CA GLN A 130 15.94 0.08 10.78
C GLN A 130 14.69 0.98 10.82
N ASN A 131 13.62 0.58 10.10
CA ASN A 131 12.39 1.32 9.93
C ASN A 131 11.21 0.59 10.58
N ASN A 132 11.26 0.38 11.89
CA ASN A 132 10.23 -0.35 12.64
C ASN A 132 8.81 0.23 12.51
N TYR A 133 8.67 1.51 12.13
CA TYR A 133 7.39 2.17 11.89
C TYR A 133 6.65 1.59 10.66
N MET A 134 7.33 0.87 9.77
CA MET A 134 6.69 0.27 8.59
C MET A 134 5.74 -0.88 8.94
N ILE A 135 6.00 -1.61 10.02
CA ILE A 135 5.18 -2.74 10.42
C ILE A 135 3.74 -2.33 10.76
N PRO A 136 3.51 -1.33 11.68
CA PRO A 136 2.16 -0.83 11.90
C PRO A 136 1.50 -0.29 10.63
N ILE A 137 2.24 0.37 9.73
CA ILE A 137 1.71 0.85 8.45
C ILE A 137 1.26 -0.32 7.57
N ALA A 138 2.09 -1.36 7.43
CA ALA A 138 1.77 -2.55 6.64
C ALA A 138 0.53 -3.28 7.17
N LEU A 139 0.40 -3.38 8.48
CA LEU A 139 -0.69 -4.10 9.15
C LEU A 139 -1.99 -3.30 9.18
N SER A 140 -1.93 -1.97 9.36
CA SER A 140 -3.11 -1.09 9.39
C SER A 140 -3.60 -0.69 8.00
N GLY A 141 -2.76 -0.83 6.96
CA GLY A 141 -3.04 -0.27 5.64
C GLY A 141 -3.04 1.26 5.62
N ASP A 142 -2.52 1.93 6.66
CA ASP A 142 -2.47 3.39 6.73
C ASP A 142 -1.48 3.94 5.71
N ARG A 143 -2.03 4.55 4.67
CA ARG A 143 -1.26 5.23 3.62
C ARG A 143 -1.07 6.71 3.87
N THR A 144 -1.58 7.25 5.00
CA THR A 144 -1.53 8.70 5.28
C THR A 144 -0.14 9.19 5.66
N GLY A 145 0.73 8.30 6.20
CA GLY A 145 2.03 8.66 6.76
C GLY A 145 1.94 9.64 7.92
N ASN A 146 0.79 9.74 8.56
CA ASN A 146 0.59 10.55 9.75
C ASN A 146 1.13 9.80 10.96
N LYS A 147 2.11 10.40 11.65
CA LYS A 147 2.73 9.81 12.85
C LYS A 147 1.72 9.47 13.95
N ASP A 148 0.68 10.29 14.09
CA ASP A 148 -0.34 10.08 15.13
C ASP A 148 -1.27 8.92 14.78
N ASN A 149 -1.61 8.73 13.50
CA ASN A 149 -2.36 7.57 13.05
C ASN A 149 -1.56 6.29 13.27
N ILE A 150 -0.26 6.29 12.94
CA ILE A 150 0.63 5.14 13.17
C ILE A 150 0.73 4.83 14.67
N ARG A 151 0.85 5.84 15.54
CA ARG A 151 0.87 5.64 16.99
C ARG A 151 -0.46 5.07 17.50
N ARG A 152 -1.58 5.59 16.99
CA ARG A 152 -2.91 5.09 17.35
C ARG A 152 -3.09 3.63 16.96
N SER A 153 -2.64 3.20 15.78
CA SER A 153 -2.71 1.81 15.35
C SER A 153 -1.96 0.85 16.29
N ILE A 154 -0.87 1.29 16.89
CA ILE A 154 -0.11 0.49 17.87
C ILE A 154 -0.85 0.38 19.21
N ILE A 155 -1.56 1.43 19.61
CA ILE A 155 -2.32 1.46 20.88
C ILE A 155 -3.60 0.63 20.76
N GLU A 156 -4.32 0.80 19.69
CA GLU A 156 -5.62 0.17 19.43
C GLU A 156 -5.49 -1.29 18.96
N GLY A 157 -4.30 -1.70 18.55
CA GLY A 157 -3.86 -3.08 18.22
C GLY A 157 -4.90 -3.97 17.54
N ASN A 158 -5.81 -4.51 18.33
CA ASN A 158 -6.80 -5.50 17.88
C ASN A 158 -7.95 -4.92 17.03
N ASN A 159 -8.15 -3.60 17.01
CA ASN A 159 -9.28 -2.99 16.31
C ASN A 159 -8.97 -2.59 14.87
N PHE A 160 -7.72 -2.74 14.42
CA PHE A 160 -7.28 -2.33 13.07
C PHE A 160 -7.39 -3.41 12.00
N ILE A 161 -7.46 -4.69 12.41
CA ILE A 161 -7.58 -5.80 11.45
C ILE A 161 -9.02 -6.29 11.48
N ASN A 162 -9.68 -6.24 10.34
CA ASN A 162 -10.99 -6.83 10.17
C ASN A 162 -10.89 -8.36 10.30
N GLY A 163 -11.63 -8.95 11.25
CA GLY A 163 -11.68 -10.40 11.45
C GLY A 163 -11.21 -10.84 12.85
N ALA A 164 -10.88 -12.13 12.98
CA ALA A 164 -10.47 -12.77 14.23
C ALA A 164 -8.94 -12.68 14.50
N SER A 165 -8.22 -11.82 13.76
CA SER A 165 -6.77 -11.67 13.91
C SER A 165 -6.42 -10.73 15.05
N THR A 166 -5.38 -11.04 15.81
CA THR A 166 -4.86 -10.20 16.90
C THR A 166 -3.39 -9.89 16.68
N ILE A 167 -2.99 -8.63 16.99
CA ILE A 167 -1.60 -8.20 16.96
C ILE A 167 -1.17 -7.85 18.37
N TYR A 168 -0.01 -8.37 18.77
CA TYR A 168 0.61 -8.05 20.04
C TYR A 168 2.03 -7.52 19.83
N PHE A 169 2.30 -6.32 20.35
CA PHE A 169 3.65 -5.76 20.44
C PHE A 169 4.14 -5.83 21.88
N ASP A 170 5.26 -6.48 22.12
CA ASP A 170 5.88 -6.44 23.44
C ASP A 170 6.40 -5.02 23.80
N ALA A 171 6.73 -4.77 25.06
CA ALA A 171 7.11 -3.45 25.53
C ALA A 171 8.40 -2.92 24.84
N VAL A 172 9.34 -3.80 24.50
CA VAL A 172 10.58 -3.44 23.83
C VAL A 172 10.30 -3.08 22.38
N SER A 173 9.54 -3.91 21.67
CA SER A 173 9.12 -3.67 20.29
C SER A 173 8.33 -2.38 20.16
N ARG A 174 7.37 -2.15 21.05
CA ARG A 174 6.58 -0.91 21.08
C ARG A 174 7.47 0.32 21.24
N ARG A 175 8.42 0.30 22.18
CA ARG A 175 9.37 1.39 22.38
C ARG A 175 10.23 1.64 21.13
N ARG A 176 10.71 0.58 20.46
CA ARG A 176 11.51 0.70 19.23
C ARG A 176 10.68 1.28 18.08
N ILE A 177 9.44 0.86 17.94
CA ILE A 177 8.53 1.42 16.93
C ILE A 177 8.30 2.92 17.20
N TYR A 178 8.02 3.32 18.44
CA TYR A 178 7.86 4.75 18.79
C TYR A 178 9.11 5.56 18.50
N ASN A 179 10.28 5.08 18.91
CA ASN A 179 11.55 5.76 18.61
C ASN A 179 11.79 5.86 17.10
N SER A 180 11.42 4.83 16.34
CA SER A 180 11.50 4.82 14.88
C SER A 180 10.53 5.83 14.25
N ILE A 181 9.30 5.97 14.76
CA ILE A 181 8.34 6.99 14.33
C ILE A 181 8.87 8.40 14.63
N ASP A 182 9.47 8.60 15.80
CA ASP A 182 9.97 9.91 16.23
C ASP A 182 11.19 10.34 15.41
N SER A 183 12.13 9.42 15.20
CA SER A 183 13.34 9.63 14.41
C SER A 183 13.10 9.57 12.90
N ALA A 184 12.03 8.93 12.46
CA ALA A 184 11.68 8.87 11.04
C ALA A 184 11.53 10.29 10.51
N ASN A 185 12.49 10.70 9.70
CA ASN A 185 12.36 11.89 8.89
C ASN A 185 11.38 11.53 7.75
N LEU A 186 10.09 11.52 8.10
CA LEU A 186 8.99 11.38 7.14
C LEU A 186 8.94 12.70 6.33
N ASN A 187 10.12 13.10 5.80
CA ASN A 187 10.20 14.22 4.90
C ASN A 187 9.33 13.85 3.70
N ARG A 188 8.12 14.42 3.71
CA ARG A 188 7.02 14.10 2.80
C ARG A 188 7.52 14.04 1.34
N SER A 189 8.46 14.92 1.00
CA SER A 189 9.04 14.99 -0.33
C SER A 189 9.97 13.82 -0.67
N GLN A 190 10.82 13.38 0.26
CA GLN A 190 11.76 12.29 0.03
C GLN A 190 11.04 10.95 -0.10
N LEU A 191 10.02 10.72 0.74
CA LEU A 191 9.20 9.53 0.66
C LEU A 191 8.44 9.46 -0.67
N LEU A 192 7.77 10.56 -1.06
CA LEU A 192 7.05 10.64 -2.33
C LEU A 192 7.97 10.40 -3.53
N LYS A 193 9.18 10.99 -3.49
CA LYS A 193 10.19 10.80 -4.54
C LYS A 193 10.67 9.34 -4.61
N LYS A 194 10.95 8.71 -3.46
CA LYS A 194 11.41 7.31 -3.40
C LYS A 194 10.36 6.37 -3.98
N GLU A 195 9.11 6.47 -3.53
CA GLU A 195 8.02 5.60 -4.01
C GLU A 195 7.72 5.81 -5.49
N TYR A 196 7.76 7.07 -5.96
CA TYR A 196 7.66 7.38 -7.38
C TYR A 196 8.79 6.70 -8.19
N GLN A 197 10.04 6.83 -7.74
CA GLN A 197 11.19 6.24 -8.44
C GLN A 197 11.12 4.70 -8.47
N ASN A 198 10.69 4.08 -7.37
CA ASN A 198 10.50 2.63 -7.30
C ASN A 198 9.47 2.16 -8.33
N LEU A 199 8.32 2.82 -8.40
CA LEU A 199 7.28 2.45 -9.35
C LEU A 199 7.69 2.73 -10.80
N LYS A 200 8.33 3.89 -11.07
CA LYS A 200 8.89 4.21 -12.39
C LYS A 200 9.89 3.15 -12.84
N TYR A 201 10.77 2.71 -11.95
CA TYR A 201 11.75 1.66 -12.24
C TYR A 201 11.08 0.32 -12.59
N LYS A 202 10.06 -0.09 -11.81
CA LYS A 202 9.30 -1.32 -12.07
C LYS A 202 8.59 -1.31 -13.43
N LEU A 203 8.00 -0.17 -13.80
CA LEU A 203 7.23 -0.03 -15.03
C LEU A 203 8.10 0.32 -16.26
N GLY A 204 9.33 0.78 -16.06
CA GLY A 204 10.22 1.27 -17.12
C GLY A 204 9.74 2.56 -17.81
N ARG A 205 8.75 3.26 -17.22
CA ARG A 205 8.16 4.51 -17.74
C ARG A 205 7.56 5.34 -16.60
N ILE A 206 7.19 6.59 -16.92
CA ILE A 206 6.47 7.44 -15.96
C ILE A 206 5.13 6.78 -15.61
N PRO A 207 4.86 6.50 -14.32
CA PRO A 207 3.60 5.93 -13.87
C PRO A 207 2.42 6.90 -14.06
N THR A 208 1.24 6.37 -14.28
CA THR A 208 -0.02 7.12 -14.13
C THR A 208 -0.45 7.17 -12.67
N LEU A 209 -1.30 8.13 -12.30
CA LEU A 209 -1.85 8.20 -10.92
C LEU A 209 -2.62 6.92 -10.54
N LYS A 210 -3.29 6.29 -11.49
CA LYS A 210 -4.00 5.05 -11.28
C LYS A 210 -3.06 3.89 -10.91
N GLU A 211 -1.89 3.82 -11.54
CA GLU A 211 -0.92 2.75 -11.25
C GLU A 211 -0.35 2.82 -9.84
N PHE A 212 -0.27 4.01 -9.23
CA PHE A 212 0.07 4.11 -7.81
C PHE A 212 -1.00 3.47 -6.92
N ASP A 213 -2.27 3.60 -7.28
CA ASP A 213 -3.38 2.98 -6.55
C ASP A 213 -3.42 1.46 -6.78
N ASP A 214 -3.28 1.03 -8.03
CA ASP A 214 -3.30 -0.38 -8.43
C ASP A 214 -2.15 -1.17 -7.78
N HIS A 215 -0.96 -0.59 -7.65
CA HIS A 215 0.19 -1.24 -7.01
C HIS A 215 0.26 -1.03 -5.48
N GLY A 216 -0.58 -0.17 -4.93
CA GLY A 216 -0.71 0.03 -3.48
C GLY A 216 0.48 0.64 -2.76
N GLU A 217 1.48 1.15 -3.47
CA GLU A 217 2.73 1.67 -2.89
C GLU A 217 2.56 3.08 -2.31
N LEU A 218 1.74 3.90 -2.96
CA LEU A 218 1.51 5.29 -2.60
C LEU A 218 0.08 5.71 -2.93
N ASP A 219 -0.60 6.37 -1.99
CA ASP A 219 -1.86 7.05 -2.27
C ASP A 219 -1.60 8.26 -3.20
N PRO A 220 -2.16 8.28 -4.43
CA PRO A 220 -1.95 9.37 -5.38
C PRO A 220 -2.39 10.73 -4.85
N LEU A 221 -3.37 10.80 -3.93
CA LEU A 221 -3.79 12.04 -3.29
C LEU A 221 -2.65 12.73 -2.52
N ARG A 222 -1.68 11.98 -2.02
CA ARG A 222 -0.51 12.55 -1.33
C ARG A 222 0.39 13.34 -2.27
N ILE A 223 0.52 12.88 -3.54
CA ILE A 223 1.25 13.61 -4.58
C ILE A 223 0.55 14.94 -4.85
N ILE A 224 -0.77 14.89 -5.04
CA ILE A 224 -1.60 16.08 -5.30
C ILE A 224 -1.55 17.06 -4.12
N GLN A 225 -1.71 16.58 -2.90
CA GLN A 225 -1.64 17.42 -1.69
C GLN A 225 -0.27 18.08 -1.50
N TYR A 226 0.82 17.42 -1.93
CA TYR A 226 2.17 17.94 -1.81
C TYR A 226 2.52 18.93 -2.92
N SER A 227 2.20 18.62 -4.19
CA SER A 227 2.63 19.36 -5.37
C SER A 227 1.49 20.11 -6.07
N LYS A 228 0.25 20.00 -5.58
CA LYS A 228 -1.00 20.51 -6.10
C LYS A 228 -1.50 19.84 -7.37
N SER A 229 -0.60 19.36 -8.24
CA SER A 229 -0.91 18.55 -9.42
C SER A 229 0.18 17.49 -9.64
N TYR A 230 -0.14 16.45 -10.41
CA TYR A 230 0.85 15.46 -10.81
C TYR A 230 1.88 16.04 -11.78
N HIS A 231 1.45 16.93 -12.68
CA HIS A 231 2.34 17.69 -13.55
C HIS A 231 3.42 18.45 -12.75
N SER A 232 3.00 19.24 -11.75
CA SER A 232 3.93 20.00 -10.90
C SER A 232 4.89 19.10 -10.12
N PHE A 233 4.44 17.88 -9.75
CA PHE A 233 5.31 16.88 -9.15
C PHE A 233 6.36 16.34 -10.15
N LEU A 234 5.93 15.94 -11.34
CA LEU A 234 6.82 15.41 -12.38
C LEU A 234 7.84 16.46 -12.83
N LYS A 235 7.41 17.68 -13.10
CA LYS A 235 8.28 18.82 -13.46
C LYS A 235 9.40 19.05 -12.44
N LYS A 236 9.11 18.80 -11.16
CA LYS A 236 10.09 18.99 -10.07
C LYS A 236 11.02 17.79 -9.87
N TYR A 237 10.54 16.57 -10.05
CA TYR A 237 11.26 15.37 -9.60
C TYR A 237 11.66 14.40 -10.70
N ASP A 238 11.13 14.55 -11.92
CA ASP A 238 11.47 13.69 -13.05
C ASP A 238 12.19 14.46 -14.17
N PRO A 239 13.51 14.24 -14.36
CA PRO A 239 14.27 14.91 -15.41
C PRO A 239 13.86 14.54 -16.85
N GLU A 240 13.17 13.40 -17.03
CA GLU A 240 12.72 12.95 -18.36
C GLU A 240 11.35 13.55 -18.74
N TYR A 241 10.67 14.19 -17.78
CA TYR A 241 9.39 14.84 -18.02
C TYR A 241 9.58 16.22 -18.62
N SER A 242 9.18 16.40 -19.90
CA SER A 242 9.42 17.61 -20.68
C SER A 242 8.14 18.33 -21.14
N VAL A 243 6.98 17.94 -20.58
CA VAL A 243 5.72 18.61 -20.93
C VAL A 243 5.69 19.98 -20.29
N GLU A 244 5.43 21.00 -21.08
CA GLU A 244 5.28 22.39 -20.65
C GLU A 244 3.85 22.87 -20.86
N PHE A 245 3.34 23.60 -19.90
CA PHE A 245 2.05 24.28 -19.95
C PHE A 245 2.26 25.77 -19.74
N THR A 246 1.33 26.57 -20.25
CA THR A 246 1.28 27.99 -19.89
C THR A 246 0.95 28.16 -18.40
N PRO A 247 1.28 29.31 -17.79
CA PRO A 247 0.94 29.55 -16.37
C PRO A 247 -0.58 29.46 -16.09
N GLU A 248 -1.42 29.76 -17.08
CA GLU A 248 -2.88 29.64 -16.97
C GLU A 248 -3.30 28.17 -16.97
N GLN A 249 -2.77 27.36 -17.89
CA GLN A 249 -3.02 25.91 -17.95
C GLN A 249 -2.55 25.21 -16.68
N GLU A 250 -1.34 25.53 -16.18
CA GLU A 250 -0.85 25.01 -14.89
C GLU A 250 -1.79 25.38 -13.75
N GLY A 251 -2.31 26.64 -13.73
CA GLY A 251 -3.23 27.09 -12.70
C GLY A 251 -4.58 26.34 -12.72
N ILE A 252 -5.13 26.09 -13.90
CA ILE A 252 -6.35 25.29 -14.08
C ILE A 252 -6.13 23.85 -13.64
N LEU A 253 -5.02 23.24 -14.08
CA LEU A 253 -4.67 21.85 -13.72
C LEU A 253 -4.45 21.69 -12.22
N GLU A 254 -3.75 22.63 -11.58
CA GLU A 254 -3.58 22.64 -10.12
C GLU A 254 -4.93 22.80 -9.40
N PHE A 255 -5.81 23.69 -9.89
CA PHE A 255 -7.11 23.88 -9.28
C PHE A 255 -7.96 22.62 -9.34
N ILE A 256 -8.10 22.02 -10.53
CA ILE A 256 -8.88 20.79 -10.73
C ILE A 256 -8.31 19.66 -9.89
N SER A 257 -6.99 19.41 -9.97
CA SER A 257 -6.34 18.35 -9.24
C SER A 257 -6.49 18.50 -7.72
N TYR A 258 -6.16 19.67 -7.18
CA TYR A 258 -6.14 19.89 -5.73
C TYR A 258 -7.55 19.90 -5.10
N ARG A 259 -8.55 20.39 -5.82
CA ARG A 259 -9.92 20.52 -5.31
C ARG A 259 -10.76 19.27 -5.49
N PHE A 260 -10.56 18.52 -6.56
CA PHE A 260 -11.47 17.44 -6.92
C PHE A 260 -10.86 16.04 -6.85
N ALA A 261 -9.54 15.89 -6.73
CA ALA A 261 -8.90 14.58 -6.70
C ALA A 261 -9.38 13.65 -5.59
N SER A 262 -9.93 14.19 -4.48
CA SER A 262 -10.50 13.39 -3.39
C SER A 262 -11.77 12.61 -3.79
N GLY A 263 -12.37 12.91 -4.94
CA GLY A 263 -13.59 12.27 -5.44
C GLY A 263 -14.87 12.63 -4.68
N MET A 264 -14.80 13.51 -3.67
CA MET A 264 -15.98 13.92 -2.89
C MET A 264 -16.96 14.79 -3.67
N ARG A 265 -16.53 15.38 -4.77
CA ARG A 265 -17.34 16.25 -5.64
C ARG A 265 -17.37 15.71 -7.06
N ILE A 266 -18.06 14.58 -7.22
CA ILE A 266 -18.19 13.90 -8.52
C ILE A 266 -18.93 14.76 -9.55
N HIS A 267 -19.83 15.65 -9.10
CA HIS A 267 -20.60 16.52 -9.96
C HIS A 267 -19.70 17.42 -10.83
N GLU A 268 -18.79 18.15 -10.19
CA GLU A 268 -17.88 19.06 -10.87
C GLU A 268 -16.91 18.32 -11.80
N LEU A 269 -16.36 17.18 -11.36
CA LEU A 269 -15.47 16.36 -12.20
C LEU A 269 -16.18 15.81 -13.43
N SER A 270 -17.39 15.27 -13.24
CA SER A 270 -18.20 14.76 -14.35
C SER A 270 -18.60 15.87 -15.30
N LEU A 271 -19.04 17.03 -14.78
CA LEU A 271 -19.37 18.19 -15.59
C LEU A 271 -18.18 18.68 -16.41
N LEU A 272 -17.02 18.85 -15.80
CA LEU A 272 -15.79 19.26 -16.49
C LEU A 272 -15.42 18.27 -17.60
N LYS A 273 -15.57 16.96 -17.35
CA LYS A 273 -15.33 15.95 -18.38
C LYS A 273 -16.27 16.13 -19.58
N PHE A 274 -17.55 16.41 -19.35
CA PHE A 274 -18.50 16.68 -20.45
C PHE A 274 -18.15 17.97 -21.18
N LEU A 275 -17.86 19.05 -20.45
CA LEU A 275 -17.51 20.34 -21.04
C LEU A 275 -16.26 20.29 -21.93
N ILE A 276 -15.28 19.43 -21.58
CA ILE A 276 -14.00 19.31 -22.30
C ILE A 276 -14.10 18.27 -23.42
N CYS A 277 -14.66 17.09 -23.13
CA CYS A 277 -14.59 15.95 -24.05
C CYS A 277 -15.83 15.80 -24.93
N SER A 278 -16.97 16.33 -24.52
CA SER A 278 -18.26 16.10 -25.20
C SER A 278 -19.21 17.28 -25.00
N PRO A 279 -18.82 18.52 -25.36
CA PRO A 279 -19.61 19.74 -25.10
C PRO A 279 -21.00 19.68 -25.73
N ASP A 280 -21.14 19.02 -26.87
CA ASP A 280 -22.42 18.90 -27.59
C ASP A 280 -23.43 17.99 -26.86
N LEU A 281 -22.95 17.18 -25.89
CA LEU A 281 -23.77 16.24 -25.09
C LEU A 281 -24.04 16.76 -23.69
N ILE A 282 -23.81 18.05 -23.42
CA ILE A 282 -23.93 18.61 -22.08
C ILE A 282 -25.32 18.45 -21.46
N ASP A 283 -26.36 18.47 -22.28
CA ASP A 283 -27.74 18.30 -21.85
C ASP A 283 -28.01 16.87 -21.28
N LEU A 284 -27.19 15.90 -21.64
CA LEU A 284 -27.28 14.50 -21.14
C LEU A 284 -26.46 14.28 -19.87
N TRP A 285 -25.74 15.29 -19.37
CA TRP A 285 -24.85 15.16 -18.23
C TRP A 285 -25.57 14.78 -16.92
N GLU A 286 -26.73 15.38 -16.66
CA GLU A 286 -27.52 15.08 -15.46
C GLU A 286 -28.06 13.64 -15.47
N ASP A 287 -28.54 13.17 -16.63
CA ASP A 287 -28.96 11.79 -16.82
C ASP A 287 -27.80 10.81 -16.66
N HIS A 288 -26.60 11.17 -17.15
CA HIS A 288 -25.41 10.38 -16.96
C HIS A 288 -25.03 10.27 -15.47
N LEU A 289 -25.09 11.35 -14.70
CA LEU A 289 -24.83 11.32 -13.25
C LEU A 289 -25.82 10.43 -12.52
N LEU A 290 -27.09 10.54 -12.84
CA LEU A 290 -28.13 9.73 -12.23
C LEU A 290 -27.93 8.24 -12.55
N ASN A 291 -27.71 7.90 -13.82
CA ASN A 291 -27.60 6.50 -14.27
C ASN A 291 -26.28 5.85 -13.85
N THR A 292 -25.18 6.61 -13.79
CA THR A 292 -23.85 6.04 -13.50
C THR A 292 -23.51 6.04 -12.01
N TYR A 293 -23.92 7.09 -11.30
CA TYR A 293 -23.53 7.30 -9.90
C TYR A 293 -24.71 7.34 -8.91
N GLY A 294 -25.96 7.27 -9.43
CA GLY A 294 -27.16 7.34 -8.60
C GLY A 294 -27.41 8.72 -7.98
N VAL A 295 -26.83 9.79 -8.59
CA VAL A 295 -26.87 11.15 -8.06
C VAL A 295 -27.82 12.00 -8.85
N ALA A 296 -28.89 12.47 -8.21
CA ALA A 296 -29.81 13.45 -8.77
C ALA A 296 -29.35 14.89 -8.46
N ILE A 297 -29.62 15.82 -9.36
CA ILE A 297 -29.22 17.22 -9.24
C ILE A 297 -30.47 18.10 -9.09
N ASP A 298 -30.50 18.90 -8.04
CA ASP A 298 -31.48 19.94 -7.80
C ASP A 298 -30.91 21.34 -8.08
N ASP A 299 -31.74 22.37 -7.98
CA ASP A 299 -31.34 23.76 -8.25
C ASP A 299 -30.26 24.27 -7.27
N LEU A 300 -30.30 23.79 -6.01
CA LEU A 300 -29.27 24.17 -5.03
C LEU A 300 -27.93 23.53 -5.38
N CYS A 301 -27.97 22.29 -5.85
CA CYS A 301 -26.79 21.60 -6.32
C CYS A 301 -26.20 22.29 -7.56
N ARG A 302 -27.03 22.67 -8.56
CA ARG A 302 -26.61 23.46 -9.73
C ARG A 302 -25.96 24.80 -9.33
N ALA A 303 -26.56 25.51 -8.39
CA ALA A 303 -26.01 26.77 -7.87
C ALA A 303 -24.67 26.55 -7.17
N SER A 304 -24.52 25.45 -6.37
CA SER A 304 -23.27 25.09 -5.72
C SER A 304 -22.18 24.78 -6.73
N ILE A 305 -22.46 23.98 -7.76
CA ILE A 305 -21.53 23.61 -8.83
C ILE A 305 -21.05 24.88 -9.56
N ARG A 306 -21.97 25.78 -9.94
CA ARG A 306 -21.63 27.09 -10.57
C ARG A 306 -20.67 27.88 -9.69
N ASN A 307 -20.98 28.02 -8.42
CA ASN A 307 -20.16 28.78 -7.48
C ASN A 307 -18.74 28.18 -7.33
N VAL A 308 -18.62 26.87 -7.31
CA VAL A 308 -17.32 26.18 -7.22
C VAL A 308 -16.51 26.35 -8.49
N LEU A 309 -17.10 26.09 -9.66
CA LEU A 309 -16.39 26.15 -10.94
C LEU A 309 -16.11 27.59 -11.43
N SER A 310 -16.90 28.58 -10.99
CA SER A 310 -16.59 30.01 -11.20
C SER A 310 -15.61 30.55 -10.15
N ASN A 311 -15.10 29.71 -9.26
CA ASN A 311 -14.12 30.04 -8.23
C ASN A 311 -14.55 31.19 -7.26
N LYS A 312 -15.83 31.39 -7.06
CA LYS A 312 -16.34 32.44 -6.17
C LYS A 312 -16.02 32.23 -4.69
N PHE A 313 -15.73 30.98 -4.29
CA PHE A 313 -15.44 30.63 -2.90
C PHE A 313 -13.95 30.67 -2.52
N PHE A 314 -13.04 30.69 -3.49
CA PHE A 314 -11.63 30.45 -3.23
C PHE A 314 -10.79 31.73 -3.43
N ARG A 315 -10.59 32.50 -2.35
CA ARG A 315 -9.85 33.76 -2.36
C ARG A 315 -8.32 33.65 -2.30
N SER A 316 -7.76 32.42 -2.13
CA SER A 316 -6.34 32.25 -1.76
C SER A 316 -5.42 31.74 -2.86
N MET A 317 -5.86 31.64 -4.10
CA MET A 317 -5.02 31.17 -5.20
C MET A 317 -4.44 32.36 -5.99
N LYS A 318 -3.16 32.25 -6.42
CA LYS A 318 -2.50 33.29 -7.26
C LYS A 318 -3.19 33.49 -8.61
N VAL A 319 -3.77 32.40 -9.13
CA VAL A 319 -4.61 32.37 -10.33
C VAL A 319 -5.97 31.89 -9.89
N SER A 320 -7.04 32.61 -10.24
CA SER A 320 -8.41 32.23 -9.95
C SER A 320 -9.07 31.75 -11.24
N PRO A 321 -8.91 30.46 -11.60
CA PRO A 321 -9.48 29.97 -12.84
C PRO A 321 -11.01 30.00 -12.75
N ASN A 322 -11.64 30.57 -13.77
CA ASN A 322 -13.07 30.46 -13.99
C ASN A 322 -13.31 29.43 -15.09
N LEU A 323 -13.88 28.30 -14.72
CA LEU A 323 -14.01 27.14 -15.61
C LEU A 323 -15.33 27.10 -16.37
N ILE A 324 -16.32 27.89 -15.96
CA ILE A 324 -17.62 27.94 -16.62
C ILE A 324 -18.00 29.39 -16.99
N ASP A 325 -18.73 29.51 -18.08
CA ASP A 325 -19.35 30.77 -18.47
C ASP A 325 -20.53 31.09 -17.53
N THR A 326 -20.43 32.17 -16.79
CA THR A 326 -21.45 32.56 -15.81
C THR A 326 -22.58 33.43 -16.42
N GLU A 327 -22.44 33.87 -17.67
CA GLU A 327 -23.41 34.71 -18.36
C GLU A 327 -24.47 33.91 -19.11
N VAL A 328 -24.24 32.58 -19.27
CA VAL A 328 -25.14 31.69 -19.99
C VAL A 328 -26.03 30.92 -19.02
N GLU A 329 -27.31 30.77 -19.38
CA GLU A 329 -28.21 29.84 -18.70
C GLU A 329 -27.79 28.39 -19.04
N GLY A 330 -27.64 27.50 -18.04
CA GLY A 330 -27.08 26.17 -18.20
C GLY A 330 -25.58 26.09 -17.88
N PHE A 331 -24.88 25.07 -18.34
CA PHE A 331 -23.45 24.87 -18.15
C PHE A 331 -22.72 24.97 -19.50
N LYS A 332 -21.78 25.88 -19.60
CA LYS A 332 -20.92 26.07 -20.77
C LYS A 332 -19.49 26.31 -20.30
N ALA A 333 -18.52 25.76 -21.02
CA ALA A 333 -17.11 26.03 -20.75
C ALA A 333 -16.80 27.52 -20.90
N SER A 334 -16.01 28.07 -20.00
CA SER A 334 -15.50 29.42 -20.15
C SER A 334 -14.48 29.50 -21.30
N PRO A 335 -14.24 30.69 -21.91
CA PRO A 335 -13.13 30.85 -22.84
C PRO A 335 -11.79 30.40 -22.26
N GLN A 336 -11.54 30.67 -20.99
CA GLN A 336 -10.32 30.29 -20.30
C GLN A 336 -10.15 28.74 -20.23
N LEU A 337 -11.23 27.96 -20.05
CA LEU A 337 -11.17 26.50 -20.06
C LEU A 337 -11.02 25.95 -21.48
N VAL A 338 -11.58 26.59 -22.48
CA VAL A 338 -11.50 26.14 -23.88
C VAL A 338 -10.11 26.39 -24.46
N GLU A 339 -9.45 27.48 -24.08
CA GLU A 339 -8.10 27.84 -24.53
C GLU A 339 -7.00 27.06 -23.80
N ALA A 340 -7.29 26.48 -22.64
CA ALA A 340 -6.35 25.68 -21.82
C ALA A 340 -6.33 24.22 -22.22
#